data_e4db263e1e7666ad242a2a2266a12507
#
_entry.id   e4db263e1e7666ad242a2a2266a12507
#
_cell.length_a   1.000
_cell.length_b   1.000
_cell.length_c   1.000
_cell.angle_alpha   90.00
_cell.angle_beta   90.00
_cell.angle_gamma   90.00
#
_symmetry.space_group_name_H-M   'P 1'
#
loop_
_entity.id
_entity.type
_entity.pdbx_description
1 polymer ?
#
loop_
_entity_poly.entity_id
_entity_poly.type
_entity_poly.pdbx_seq_one_letter_code
_entity_poly.pdbx_strand_id
1 'polypeptide(L)'
;IIIGSGSAGSALACRLSEDGPPRVLVLEFGGSDAGPLIQMPAALSYPMNMKRYDWGYLAEPEPALGGRSLVCPRGKVIGGSSSINGMIYVRGHAGDYAHWEESGATGWGYADVLPYFRRMEHSHGGEAPWRGTGGPLHVTRGPRDNPLHDAFVESAEAAGYTATPDYNGYRQEGFGPADMTVWKGRRWSAANAYLKPAMKRGNVRLVTGAMVDRIIFEGTRAAGVSF
;
A
#
# COMPACT_ATOMS: atom_id res chain seq x y z
N ILE A 1 -0.81 -15.62 14.64
CA ILE A 1 -0.02 -14.42 14.93
C ILE A 1 0.42 -13.80 13.62
N ILE A 2 0.29 -12.48 13.49
CA ILE A 2 0.75 -11.69 12.35
C ILE A 2 1.85 -10.75 12.86
N ILE A 3 3.00 -10.76 12.20
CA ILE A 3 4.14 -9.90 12.53
C ILE A 3 4.13 -8.68 11.60
N GLY A 4 3.95 -7.52 12.20
CA GLY A 4 3.80 -6.23 11.52
C GLY A 4 2.36 -5.92 11.10
N SER A 5 1.92 -4.70 11.38
CA SER A 5 0.62 -4.15 10.98
C SER A 5 0.69 -3.31 9.70
N GLY A 6 1.70 -3.55 8.86
CA GLY A 6 1.87 -2.88 7.58
C GLY A 6 0.79 -3.24 6.56
N SER A 7 1.02 -2.93 5.29
CA SER A 7 0.03 -3.13 4.21
C SER A 7 -0.46 -4.58 4.13
N ALA A 8 0.48 -5.55 4.11
CA ALA A 8 0.14 -6.96 4.04
C ALA A 8 -0.50 -7.47 5.34
N GLY A 9 0.09 -7.16 6.50
CA GLY A 9 -0.42 -7.65 7.79
C GLY A 9 -1.80 -7.10 8.12
N SER A 10 -2.11 -5.85 7.76
CA SER A 10 -3.43 -5.26 7.92
C SER A 10 -4.49 -5.96 7.07
N ALA A 11 -4.17 -6.26 5.80
CA ALA A 11 -5.05 -6.99 4.91
C ALA A 11 -5.27 -8.43 5.38
N LEU A 12 -4.18 -9.12 5.78
CA LEU A 12 -4.23 -10.48 6.30
C LEU A 12 -5.07 -10.57 7.58
N ALA A 13 -4.87 -9.63 8.53
CA ALA A 13 -5.67 -9.56 9.76
C ALA A 13 -7.16 -9.37 9.45
N CYS A 14 -7.47 -8.53 8.47
CA CYS A 14 -8.85 -8.33 8.03
C CYS A 14 -9.44 -9.62 7.49
N ARG A 15 -8.76 -10.27 6.54
CA ARG A 15 -9.30 -11.45 5.85
C ARG A 15 -9.42 -12.67 6.77
N LEU A 16 -8.43 -12.94 7.60
CA LEU A 16 -8.48 -14.05 8.55
C LEU A 16 -9.52 -13.89 9.67
N SER A 17 -10.05 -12.70 9.87
CA SER A 17 -11.04 -12.42 10.90
C SER A 17 -12.47 -12.27 10.39
N GLU A 18 -12.71 -12.45 9.07
CA GLU A 18 -14.03 -12.24 8.45
C GLU A 18 -15.06 -13.29 8.89
N ASP A 19 -14.67 -14.57 8.96
CA ASP A 19 -15.59 -15.69 9.13
C ASP A 19 -15.69 -16.24 10.59
N GLY A 20 -15.46 -15.39 11.59
CA GLY A 20 -15.58 -15.79 13.00
C GLY A 20 -14.26 -16.26 13.62
N PRO A 21 -14.20 -17.34 14.45
CA PRO A 21 -12.93 -17.77 14.99
C PRO A 21 -12.01 -18.29 13.87
N PRO A 22 -10.83 -17.74 13.65
CA PRO A 22 -9.74 -17.71 14.61
C PRO A 22 -9.55 -16.35 15.29
N ARG A 23 -8.96 -16.37 16.50
CA ARG A 23 -8.44 -15.15 17.13
C ARG A 23 -7.15 -14.75 16.44
N VAL A 24 -7.08 -13.52 15.97
CA VAL A 24 -5.90 -12.97 15.30
C VAL A 24 -5.15 -12.04 16.25
N LEU A 25 -3.87 -12.30 16.48
CA LEU A 25 -2.96 -11.41 17.19
C LEU A 25 -2.04 -10.74 16.18
N VAL A 26 -2.02 -9.41 16.18
CA VAL A 26 -1.11 -8.59 15.36
C VAL A 26 -0.09 -7.95 16.29
N LEU A 27 1.20 -8.16 16.00
CA LEU A 27 2.32 -7.56 16.73
C LEU A 27 2.96 -6.48 15.85
N GLU A 28 3.00 -5.25 16.35
CA GLU A 28 3.57 -4.10 15.65
C GLU A 28 4.62 -3.43 16.55
N PHE A 29 5.80 -3.16 15.99
CA PHE A 29 6.82 -2.44 16.75
C PHE A 29 6.51 -0.96 16.87
N GLY A 30 6.00 -0.35 15.80
CA GLY A 30 5.64 1.06 15.77
C GLY A 30 4.45 1.41 16.66
N GLY A 31 4.26 2.69 16.84
CA GLY A 31 3.16 3.25 17.62
C GLY A 31 1.91 3.58 16.78
N SER A 32 1.05 4.40 17.37
CA SER A 32 -0.21 4.84 16.78
C SER A 32 -0.02 5.67 15.49
N ASP A 33 -0.89 5.44 14.51
CA ASP A 33 -1.05 6.24 13.30
C ASP A 33 -2.00 7.44 13.51
N ALA A 34 -2.48 7.66 14.72
CA ALA A 34 -3.32 8.81 15.02
C ALA A 34 -2.51 10.11 15.02
N GLY A 35 -3.10 11.15 14.47
CA GLY A 35 -2.50 12.47 14.45
C GLY A 35 -2.41 13.09 13.05
N PRO A 36 -2.27 14.42 12.97
CA PRO A 36 -2.34 15.15 11.71
C PRO A 36 -1.20 14.79 10.75
N LEU A 37 0.02 14.57 11.25
CA LEU A 37 1.18 14.26 10.40
C LEU A 37 1.00 12.98 9.57
N ILE A 38 0.27 11.99 10.08
CA ILE A 38 -0.05 10.77 9.35
C ILE A 38 -1.33 10.93 8.53
N GLN A 39 -2.38 11.48 9.13
CA GLN A 39 -3.71 11.47 8.53
C GLN A 39 -3.94 12.58 7.49
N MET A 40 -3.18 13.67 7.55
CA MET A 40 -3.29 14.81 6.62
C MET A 40 -2.43 14.56 5.37
N PRO A 41 -3.03 14.46 4.17
CA PRO A 41 -2.27 14.21 2.94
C PRO A 41 -1.14 15.20 2.66
N ALA A 42 -1.38 16.48 2.90
CA ALA A 42 -0.39 17.54 2.70
C ALA A 42 0.86 17.42 3.59
N ALA A 43 0.80 16.63 4.67
CA ALA A 43 1.93 16.40 5.57
C ALA A 43 2.83 15.24 5.14
N LEU A 44 2.65 14.68 3.95
CA LEU A 44 3.29 13.42 3.50
C LEU A 44 4.81 13.36 3.69
N SER A 45 5.52 14.47 3.53
CA SER A 45 6.99 14.51 3.65
C SER A 45 7.50 14.47 5.10
N TYR A 46 6.67 14.79 6.09
CA TYR A 46 7.10 14.82 7.48
C TYR A 46 7.31 13.42 8.07
N PRO A 47 6.32 12.50 8.06
CA PRO A 47 6.46 11.22 8.75
C PRO A 47 7.56 10.35 8.17
N MET A 48 7.84 10.41 6.86
CA MET A 48 8.91 9.64 6.24
C MET A 48 10.33 10.11 6.62
N ASN A 49 10.46 11.27 7.25
CA ASN A 49 11.72 11.84 7.73
C ASN A 49 11.81 11.87 9.27
N MET A 50 10.85 11.26 9.96
CA MET A 50 10.80 11.27 11.43
C MET A 50 11.13 9.91 12.01
N LYS A 51 12.17 9.81 12.83
CA LYS A 51 12.58 8.57 13.56
C LYS A 51 11.43 7.89 14.33
N ARG A 52 10.40 8.65 14.69
CA ARG A 52 9.20 8.13 15.35
C ARG A 52 8.39 7.20 14.45
N TYR A 53 8.33 7.49 13.13
CA TYR A 53 7.47 6.81 12.17
C TYR A 53 8.23 6.07 11.09
N ASP A 54 9.54 6.26 11.01
CA ASP A 54 10.42 5.64 10.03
C ASP A 54 11.53 4.82 10.70
N TRP A 55 11.87 3.69 10.10
CA TRP A 55 13.00 2.85 10.54
C TRP A 55 14.36 3.50 10.30
N GLY A 56 14.44 4.42 9.33
CA GLY A 56 15.65 5.16 8.99
C GLY A 56 16.69 4.32 8.27
N TYR A 57 16.26 3.38 7.41
CA TYR A 57 17.19 2.58 6.61
C TYR A 57 17.92 3.43 5.58
N LEU A 58 19.20 3.12 5.41
CA LEU A 58 20.05 3.65 4.35
C LEU A 58 20.50 2.50 3.45
N ALA A 59 20.50 2.74 2.15
CA ALA A 59 21.15 1.82 1.21
C ALA A 59 22.68 1.88 1.38
N GLU A 60 23.36 0.82 0.97
CA GLU A 60 24.81 0.86 0.82
C GLU A 60 25.20 1.97 -0.16
N PRO A 61 26.43 2.54 -0.03
CA PRO A 61 26.92 3.54 -0.98
C PRO A 61 26.88 3.01 -2.41
N GLU A 62 26.22 3.76 -3.31
CA GLU A 62 26.06 3.38 -4.72
C GLU A 62 27.15 4.04 -5.58
N PRO A 63 28.11 3.28 -6.13
CA PRO A 63 29.21 3.84 -6.92
C PRO A 63 28.74 4.65 -8.14
N ALA A 64 27.69 4.19 -8.83
CA ALA A 64 27.10 4.87 -9.98
C ALA A 64 26.45 6.23 -9.63
N LEU A 65 26.17 6.46 -8.35
CA LEU A 65 25.66 7.73 -7.83
C LEU A 65 26.72 8.55 -7.09
N GLY A 66 28.00 8.35 -7.42
CA GLY A 66 29.11 9.06 -6.78
C GLY A 66 29.31 8.68 -5.31
N GLY A 67 29.02 7.44 -4.94
CA GLY A 67 29.18 6.92 -3.57
C GLY A 67 28.09 7.38 -2.60
N ARG A 68 26.95 7.90 -3.07
CA ARG A 68 25.86 8.33 -2.20
C ARG A 68 25.07 7.14 -1.65
N SER A 69 24.72 7.22 -0.35
CA SER A 69 23.72 6.35 0.29
C SER A 69 22.34 6.96 0.13
N LEU A 70 21.39 6.17 -0.33
CA LEU A 70 20.00 6.59 -0.48
C LEU A 70 19.20 6.27 0.78
N VAL A 71 18.37 7.21 1.20
CA VAL A 71 17.41 6.99 2.28
C VAL A 71 16.28 6.09 1.78
N CYS A 72 15.97 5.03 2.53
CA CYS A 72 14.95 4.05 2.21
C CYS A 72 13.84 4.05 3.28
N PRO A 73 12.92 5.03 3.31
CA PRO A 73 11.91 5.12 4.35
C PRO A 73 11.02 3.87 4.40
N ARG A 74 10.82 3.34 5.61
CA ARG A 74 9.92 2.22 5.90
C ARG A 74 9.14 2.53 7.16
N GLY A 75 7.81 2.44 7.07
CA GLY A 75 6.94 2.81 8.18
C GLY A 75 7.13 1.94 9.42
N LYS A 76 7.38 2.60 10.54
CA LYS A 76 7.44 2.06 11.90
C LYS A 76 6.24 2.61 12.67
N VAL A 77 5.06 2.18 12.28
CA VAL A 77 3.78 2.73 12.73
C VAL A 77 2.65 1.79 12.30
N ILE A 78 1.51 1.83 12.98
CA ILE A 78 0.30 1.13 12.56
C ILE A 78 -0.03 1.48 11.09
N GLY A 79 -0.20 0.46 10.24
CA GLY A 79 -0.34 0.59 8.80
C GLY A 79 0.97 0.57 8.03
N GLY A 80 2.11 0.55 8.72
CA GLY A 80 3.44 0.47 8.11
C GLY A 80 3.69 1.59 7.09
N SER A 81 4.32 1.27 5.97
CA SER A 81 4.66 2.25 4.93
C SER A 81 3.44 2.88 4.25
N SER A 82 2.26 2.25 4.30
CA SER A 82 1.02 2.89 3.81
C SER A 82 0.61 4.12 4.62
N SER A 83 1.12 4.22 5.86
CA SER A 83 0.88 5.37 6.75
C SER A 83 1.87 6.52 6.55
N ILE A 84 2.95 6.33 5.78
CA ILE A 84 3.99 7.35 5.54
C ILE A 84 4.30 7.62 4.07
N ASN A 85 3.78 6.80 3.14
CA ASN A 85 4.04 6.94 1.70
C ASN A 85 3.37 8.19 1.08
N GLY A 86 3.67 8.46 -0.20
CA GLY A 86 3.07 9.55 -0.98
C GLY A 86 1.63 9.30 -1.45
N MET A 87 0.99 8.22 -1.02
CA MET A 87 -0.41 7.87 -1.33
C MET A 87 -0.74 7.61 -2.80
N ILE A 88 0.21 7.63 -3.70
CA ILE A 88 -0.03 7.29 -5.11
C ILE A 88 -0.41 5.81 -5.21
N TYR A 89 -1.50 5.55 -5.90
CA TYR A 89 -2.00 4.21 -6.15
C TYR A 89 -1.75 3.82 -7.60
N VAL A 90 -0.89 2.85 -7.79
CA VAL A 90 -0.57 2.27 -9.09
C VAL A 90 -0.40 0.76 -8.96
N ARG A 91 -0.96 0.01 -9.91
CA ARG A 91 -0.78 -1.44 -10.02
C ARG A 91 0.45 -1.76 -10.84
N GLY A 92 1.00 -2.97 -10.67
CA GLY A 92 1.96 -3.52 -11.61
C GLY A 92 1.36 -3.62 -13.02
N HIS A 93 2.18 -3.49 -14.04
CA HIS A 93 1.76 -3.67 -15.44
C HIS A 93 1.41 -5.14 -15.71
N ALA A 94 0.49 -5.39 -16.64
CA ALA A 94 0.12 -6.76 -17.01
C ALA A 94 1.33 -7.61 -17.43
N GLY A 95 2.31 -7.00 -18.10
CA GLY A 95 3.57 -7.63 -18.48
C GLY A 95 4.45 -8.07 -17.30
N ASP A 96 4.39 -7.35 -16.15
CA ASP A 96 5.15 -7.75 -14.95
C ASP A 96 4.64 -9.09 -14.43
N TYR A 97 3.33 -9.29 -14.40
CA TYR A 97 2.70 -10.54 -13.95
C TYR A 97 2.87 -11.67 -14.96
N ALA A 98 2.81 -11.37 -16.27
CA ALA A 98 3.13 -12.34 -17.30
C ALA A 98 4.57 -12.86 -17.15
N HIS A 99 5.52 -11.93 -16.90
CA HIS A 99 6.91 -12.29 -16.63
C HIS A 99 7.07 -13.15 -15.36
N TRP A 100 6.33 -12.86 -14.30
CA TRP A 100 6.34 -13.70 -13.09
C TRP A 100 5.88 -15.12 -13.39
N GLU A 101 4.79 -15.27 -14.12
CA GLU A 101 4.25 -16.59 -14.49
C GLU A 101 5.21 -17.35 -15.38
N GLU A 102 5.79 -16.72 -16.39
CA GLU A 102 6.83 -17.29 -17.27
C GLU A 102 8.09 -17.70 -16.49
N SER A 103 8.42 -16.98 -15.42
CA SER A 103 9.55 -17.28 -14.53
C SER A 103 9.24 -18.38 -13.51
N GLY A 104 8.09 -19.03 -13.57
CA GLY A 104 7.69 -20.18 -12.76
C GLY A 104 6.73 -19.88 -11.61
N ALA A 105 6.27 -18.63 -11.43
CA ALA A 105 5.23 -18.29 -10.46
C ALA A 105 3.83 -18.57 -11.05
N THR A 106 3.53 -19.86 -11.28
CA THR A 106 2.25 -20.30 -11.85
C THR A 106 1.06 -19.81 -11.02
N GLY A 107 0.04 -19.23 -11.68
CA GLY A 107 -1.14 -18.67 -11.04
C GLY A 107 -0.93 -17.21 -10.55
N TRP A 108 0.14 -16.55 -10.99
CA TRP A 108 0.41 -15.14 -10.75
C TRP A 108 0.31 -14.28 -12.01
N GLY A 109 -0.26 -14.83 -13.09
CA GLY A 109 -0.56 -14.07 -14.30
C GLY A 109 -1.55 -12.94 -14.03
N TYR A 110 -1.60 -11.94 -14.93
CA TYR A 110 -2.45 -10.77 -14.73
C TYR A 110 -3.93 -11.13 -14.54
N ALA A 111 -4.42 -12.12 -15.29
CA ALA A 111 -5.79 -12.61 -15.16
C ALA A 111 -6.10 -13.18 -13.77
N ASP A 112 -5.11 -13.81 -13.13
CA ASP A 112 -5.24 -14.41 -11.81
C ASP A 112 -5.23 -13.35 -10.70
N VAL A 113 -4.42 -12.29 -10.85
CA VAL A 113 -4.28 -11.25 -9.82
C VAL A 113 -5.33 -10.12 -9.94
N LEU A 114 -5.88 -9.88 -11.12
CA LEU A 114 -6.87 -8.83 -11.35
C LEU A 114 -8.12 -8.92 -10.45
N PRO A 115 -8.71 -10.10 -10.19
CA PRO A 115 -9.83 -10.22 -9.24
C PRO A 115 -9.49 -9.73 -7.84
N TYR A 116 -8.24 -9.94 -7.39
CA TYR A 116 -7.77 -9.46 -6.08
C TYR A 116 -7.58 -7.96 -6.05
N PHE A 117 -7.06 -7.33 -7.11
CA PHE A 117 -7.01 -5.88 -7.24
C PHE A 117 -8.39 -5.26 -7.19
N ARG A 118 -9.36 -5.82 -7.91
CA ARG A 118 -10.75 -5.37 -7.88
C ARG A 118 -11.41 -5.55 -6.50
N ARG A 119 -11.15 -6.67 -5.83
CA ARG A 119 -11.65 -6.95 -4.47
C ARG A 119 -11.05 -6.02 -3.42
N MET A 120 -9.83 -5.55 -3.64
CA MET A 120 -9.09 -4.71 -2.72
C MET A 120 -9.61 -3.27 -2.71
N GLU A 121 -9.93 -2.71 -3.86
CA GLU A 121 -10.18 -1.29 -4.03
C GLU A 121 -11.67 -0.90 -4.09
N HIS A 122 -11.91 0.35 -3.73
CA HIS A 122 -13.11 1.10 -4.07
C HIS A 122 -12.68 2.32 -4.89
N SER A 123 -12.64 2.14 -6.22
CA SER A 123 -12.31 3.22 -7.14
C SER A 123 -13.48 4.19 -7.29
N HIS A 124 -13.23 5.49 -7.18
CA HIS A 124 -14.20 6.56 -7.31
C HIS A 124 -14.23 7.21 -8.71
N GLY A 125 -13.72 6.55 -9.72
CA GLY A 125 -13.70 7.10 -11.08
C GLY A 125 -12.92 6.24 -12.07
N GLY A 126 -12.82 4.94 -11.77
CA GLY A 126 -12.07 4.02 -12.62
C GLY A 126 -12.91 3.36 -13.70
N GLU A 127 -12.24 2.76 -14.66
CA GLU A 127 -12.79 2.13 -15.85
C GLU A 127 -13.19 0.67 -15.60
N ALA A 128 -14.45 0.32 -15.80
CA ALA A 128 -14.88 -1.07 -15.80
C ALA A 128 -14.43 -1.76 -17.11
N PRO A 129 -14.06 -3.05 -17.07
CA PRO A 129 -14.14 -4.01 -15.94
C PRO A 129 -12.88 -4.05 -15.07
N TRP A 130 -11.91 -3.18 -15.30
CA TRP A 130 -10.57 -3.22 -14.70
C TRP A 130 -10.56 -2.82 -13.22
N ARG A 131 -11.45 -1.92 -12.83
CA ARG A 131 -11.50 -1.33 -11.49
C ARG A 131 -12.59 -1.96 -10.61
N GLY A 132 -12.33 -1.96 -9.30
CA GLY A 132 -13.26 -2.43 -8.27
C GLY A 132 -14.00 -1.29 -7.57
N THR A 133 -15.23 -1.52 -7.14
CA THR A 133 -16.08 -0.50 -6.47
C THR A 133 -16.56 -0.93 -5.07
N GLY A 134 -16.20 -2.11 -4.60
CA GLY A 134 -16.71 -2.69 -3.33
C GLY A 134 -15.64 -2.95 -2.28
N GLY A 135 -14.37 -2.69 -2.58
CA GLY A 135 -13.28 -2.99 -1.66
C GLY A 135 -13.09 -1.95 -0.57
N PRO A 136 -12.34 -2.28 0.48
CA PRO A 136 -12.13 -1.40 1.63
C PRO A 136 -11.13 -0.26 1.36
N LEU A 137 -10.26 -0.38 0.35
CA LEU A 137 -9.27 0.62 0.01
C LEU A 137 -9.87 1.67 -0.93
N HIS A 138 -10.28 2.81 -0.38
CA HIS A 138 -10.76 3.92 -1.21
C HIS A 138 -9.62 4.53 -2.03
N VAL A 139 -9.86 4.64 -3.33
CA VAL A 139 -8.96 5.23 -4.31
C VAL A 139 -9.69 6.35 -5.03
N THR A 140 -9.20 7.57 -4.89
CA THR A 140 -9.76 8.76 -5.54
C THR A 140 -8.77 9.33 -6.55
N ARG A 141 -9.29 9.96 -7.57
CA ARG A 141 -8.46 10.69 -8.52
C ARG A 141 -8.05 12.03 -7.95
N GLY A 142 -6.79 12.41 -8.10
CA GLY A 142 -6.30 13.73 -7.73
C GLY A 142 -7.05 14.84 -8.48
N PRO A 143 -7.20 16.03 -7.90
CA PRO A 143 -7.82 17.17 -8.57
C PRO A 143 -7.02 17.57 -9.82
N ARG A 144 -7.72 18.05 -10.84
CA ARG A 144 -7.14 18.56 -12.10
C ARG A 144 -7.55 20.03 -12.30
N ASP A 145 -7.49 20.79 -11.23
CA ASP A 145 -7.89 22.21 -11.19
C ASP A 145 -6.73 23.17 -11.56
N ASN A 146 -5.50 22.65 -11.63
CA ASN A 146 -4.36 23.44 -12.05
C ASN A 146 -4.20 23.37 -13.59
N PRO A 147 -4.25 24.49 -14.33
CA PRO A 147 -4.16 24.50 -15.78
C PRO A 147 -2.83 23.92 -16.33
N LEU A 148 -1.77 23.85 -15.53
CA LEU A 148 -0.53 23.22 -15.91
C LEU A 148 -0.67 21.70 -16.13
N HIS A 149 -1.65 21.05 -15.53
CA HIS A 149 -1.92 19.63 -15.78
C HIS A 149 -2.39 19.39 -17.21
N ASP A 150 -3.32 20.21 -17.67
CA ASP A 150 -3.86 20.08 -19.02
C ASP A 150 -2.79 20.45 -20.05
N ALA A 151 -2.08 21.55 -19.86
CA ALA A 151 -0.94 21.93 -20.71
C ALA A 151 0.15 20.85 -20.77
N PHE A 152 0.43 20.15 -19.67
CA PHE A 152 1.39 19.06 -19.65
C PHE A 152 0.91 17.85 -20.48
N VAL A 153 -0.35 17.45 -20.35
CA VAL A 153 -0.93 16.35 -21.14
C VAL A 153 -0.98 16.71 -22.61
N GLU A 154 -1.45 17.93 -22.97
CA GLU A 154 -1.46 18.43 -24.35
C GLU A 154 -0.06 18.45 -24.97
N SER A 155 0.95 18.86 -24.20
CA SER A 155 2.33 18.84 -24.68
C SER A 155 2.85 17.42 -24.92
N ALA A 156 2.45 16.47 -24.07
CA ALA A 156 2.80 15.07 -24.26
C ALA A 156 2.14 14.47 -25.51
N GLU A 157 0.88 14.80 -25.78
CA GLU A 157 0.17 14.38 -27.00
C GLU A 157 0.81 15.01 -28.25
N ALA A 158 1.16 16.28 -28.19
CA ALA A 158 1.87 16.94 -29.27
C ALA A 158 3.26 16.32 -29.56
N ALA A 159 3.90 15.74 -28.53
CA ALA A 159 5.16 15.00 -28.65
C ALA A 159 4.94 13.51 -29.07
N GLY A 160 3.73 13.08 -29.38
CA GLY A 160 3.40 11.74 -29.86
C GLY A 160 3.14 10.71 -28.74
N TYR A 161 3.02 11.14 -27.50
CA TYR A 161 2.63 10.26 -26.41
C TYR A 161 1.10 10.17 -26.26
N THR A 162 0.62 9.13 -25.63
CA THR A 162 -0.82 8.92 -25.43
C THR A 162 -1.29 9.50 -24.10
N ALA A 163 -2.43 10.19 -24.09
CA ALA A 163 -3.15 10.45 -22.85
C ALA A 163 -3.87 9.18 -22.39
N THR A 164 -3.84 8.91 -21.07
CA THR A 164 -4.62 7.83 -20.46
C THR A 164 -5.55 8.39 -19.38
N PRO A 165 -6.85 8.10 -19.47
CA PRO A 165 -7.80 8.54 -18.44
C PRO A 165 -7.69 7.71 -17.14
N ASP A 166 -7.14 6.50 -17.21
CA ASP A 166 -7.00 5.58 -16.08
C ASP A 166 -5.80 4.64 -16.27
N TYR A 167 -4.68 5.00 -15.68
CA TYR A 167 -3.47 4.16 -15.77
C TYR A 167 -3.53 2.87 -14.92
N ASN A 168 -4.60 2.66 -14.17
CA ASN A 168 -4.93 1.37 -13.53
C ASN A 168 -6.05 0.62 -14.27
N GLY A 169 -6.52 1.15 -15.41
CA GLY A 169 -7.54 0.58 -16.30
C GLY A 169 -6.94 -0.30 -17.39
N TYR A 170 -7.52 -0.19 -18.60
CA TYR A 170 -7.07 -0.97 -19.75
C TYR A 170 -5.68 -0.61 -20.23
N ARG A 171 -5.35 0.68 -20.27
CA ARG A 171 -4.05 1.18 -20.73
C ARG A 171 -3.31 1.85 -19.57
N GLN A 172 -2.24 1.23 -19.11
CA GLN A 172 -1.42 1.78 -18.04
C GLN A 172 -0.42 2.85 -18.54
N GLU A 173 0.13 2.66 -19.73
CA GLU A 173 1.10 3.59 -20.31
C GLU A 173 0.42 4.85 -20.87
N GLY A 174 1.00 6.01 -20.53
CA GLY A 174 0.51 7.29 -20.98
C GLY A 174 0.56 8.38 -19.93
N PHE A 175 0.05 9.56 -20.28
CA PHE A 175 -0.02 10.73 -19.41
C PHE A 175 -1.45 10.92 -18.91
N GLY A 176 -1.61 11.07 -17.63
CA GLY A 176 -2.95 11.21 -17.05
C GLY A 176 -2.94 11.53 -15.55
N PRO A 177 -4.12 11.68 -14.95
CA PRO A 177 -4.25 12.04 -13.53
C PRO A 177 -3.84 10.89 -12.63
N ALA A 178 -3.12 11.20 -11.55
CA ALA A 178 -2.74 10.21 -10.54
C ALA A 178 -3.93 9.79 -9.67
N ASP A 179 -4.07 8.49 -9.45
CA ASP A 179 -4.96 7.95 -8.45
C ASP A 179 -4.28 7.95 -7.08
N MET A 180 -5.04 8.20 -6.03
CA MET A 180 -4.52 8.36 -4.67
C MET A 180 -5.32 7.57 -3.65
N THR A 181 -4.63 6.98 -2.66
CA THR A 181 -5.24 6.42 -1.46
C THR A 181 -5.56 7.53 -0.45
N VAL A 182 -6.47 8.41 -0.86
CA VAL A 182 -7.02 9.51 -0.06
C VAL A 182 -8.54 9.39 -0.07
N TRP A 183 -9.19 9.58 1.08
CA TRP A 183 -10.64 9.53 1.18
C TRP A 183 -11.14 10.56 2.20
N LYS A 184 -12.12 11.36 1.81
CA LYS A 184 -12.69 12.42 2.65
C LYS A 184 -11.62 13.33 3.27
N GLY A 185 -10.63 13.72 2.44
CA GLY A 185 -9.55 14.62 2.85
C GLY A 185 -8.49 13.98 3.77
N ARG A 186 -8.51 12.66 3.94
CA ARG A 186 -7.57 11.92 4.80
C ARG A 186 -6.82 10.86 4.04
N ARG A 187 -5.58 10.57 4.46
CA ARG A 187 -4.85 9.37 4.04
C ARG A 187 -5.68 8.13 4.30
N TRP A 188 -5.85 7.29 3.30
CA TRP A 188 -6.54 6.02 3.43
C TRP A 188 -5.54 4.85 3.42
N SER A 189 -4.79 4.75 4.53
CA SER A 189 -3.77 3.71 4.72
C SER A 189 -4.40 2.32 4.85
N ALA A 190 -3.58 1.27 4.77
CA ALA A 190 -4.02 -0.10 5.05
C ALA A 190 -4.58 -0.27 6.48
N ALA A 191 -4.10 0.52 7.44
CA ALA A 191 -4.69 0.57 8.77
C ALA A 191 -6.15 1.06 8.73
N ASN A 192 -6.42 2.14 8.00
CA ASN A 192 -7.77 2.69 7.88
C ASN A 192 -8.70 1.77 7.05
N ALA A 193 -8.17 1.17 5.98
CA ALA A 193 -8.93 0.31 5.08
C ALA A 193 -9.24 -1.07 5.69
N TYR A 194 -8.31 -1.67 6.41
CA TYR A 194 -8.37 -3.08 6.81
C TYR A 194 -8.30 -3.30 8.32
N LEU A 195 -7.21 -2.85 8.97
CA LEU A 195 -6.93 -3.24 10.36
C LEU A 195 -7.94 -2.69 11.34
N LYS A 196 -8.25 -1.39 11.27
CA LYS A 196 -9.21 -0.75 12.20
C LYS A 196 -10.61 -1.33 12.06
N PRO A 197 -11.16 -1.56 10.86
CA PRO A 197 -12.41 -2.30 10.69
C PRO A 197 -12.35 -3.74 11.26
N ALA A 198 -11.23 -4.46 11.02
CA ALA A 198 -11.07 -5.82 11.55
C ALA A 198 -11.08 -5.85 13.09
N MET A 199 -10.39 -4.92 13.74
CA MET A 199 -10.36 -4.82 15.21
C MET A 199 -11.77 -4.61 15.82
N LYS A 200 -12.69 -3.96 15.10
CA LYS A 200 -14.07 -3.78 15.56
C LYS A 200 -14.88 -5.07 15.63
N ARG A 201 -14.43 -6.15 14.99
CA ARG A 201 -15.11 -7.46 15.05
C ARG A 201 -14.89 -8.18 16.39
N GLY A 202 -13.91 -7.75 17.20
CA GLY A 202 -13.64 -8.30 18.53
C GLY A 202 -12.74 -9.54 18.55
N ASN A 203 -12.43 -10.14 17.39
CA ASN A 203 -11.54 -11.31 17.26
C ASN A 203 -10.12 -10.96 16.79
N VAL A 204 -9.81 -9.67 16.60
CA VAL A 204 -8.46 -9.16 16.27
C VAL A 204 -7.92 -8.34 17.43
N ARG A 205 -6.75 -8.72 17.94
CA ARG A 205 -6.00 -7.97 18.95
C ARG A 205 -4.71 -7.41 18.34
N LEU A 206 -4.46 -6.13 18.55
CA LEU A 206 -3.21 -5.46 18.21
C LEU A 206 -2.40 -5.16 19.46
N VAL A 207 -1.11 -5.47 19.41
CA VAL A 207 -0.11 -5.07 20.43
C VAL A 207 0.94 -4.23 19.74
N THR A 208 1.15 -3.01 20.23
CA THR A 208 2.18 -2.07 19.73
C THR A 208 3.39 -2.06 20.65
N GLY A 209 4.54 -1.56 20.17
CA GLY A 209 5.82 -1.63 20.88
C GLY A 209 6.40 -3.04 20.95
N ALA A 210 5.85 -3.98 20.17
CA ALA A 210 6.24 -5.38 20.17
C ALA A 210 7.26 -5.64 19.04
N MET A 211 8.54 -5.62 19.40
CA MET A 211 9.63 -6.00 18.48
C MET A 211 9.78 -7.51 18.49
N VAL A 212 9.34 -8.14 17.41
CA VAL A 212 9.51 -9.59 17.26
C VAL A 212 10.97 -9.90 16.96
N ASP A 213 11.57 -10.73 17.81
CA ASP A 213 12.95 -11.19 17.70
C ASP A 213 13.04 -12.42 16.78
N ARG A 214 12.19 -13.43 17.03
CA ARG A 214 12.23 -14.68 16.28
C ARG A 214 10.92 -15.43 16.28
N ILE A 215 10.77 -16.32 15.29
CA ILE A 215 9.71 -17.33 15.24
C ILE A 215 10.18 -18.57 15.99
N ILE A 216 9.33 -19.08 16.87
CA ILE A 216 9.60 -20.31 17.63
C ILE A 216 9.01 -21.49 16.83
N PHE A 217 9.84 -22.48 16.54
CA PHE A 217 9.45 -23.69 15.82
C PHE A 217 9.45 -24.90 16.76
N GLU A 218 8.46 -25.75 16.59
CA GLU A 218 8.38 -27.13 17.11
C GLU A 218 8.48 -28.08 15.89
N GLY A 219 9.65 -28.62 15.64
CA GLY A 219 9.93 -29.31 14.37
C GLY A 219 9.78 -28.36 13.18
N THR A 220 8.87 -28.65 12.24
CA THR A 220 8.56 -27.81 11.09
C THR A 220 7.37 -26.85 11.30
N ARG A 221 6.74 -26.91 12.46
CA ARG A 221 5.56 -26.10 12.79
C ARG A 221 5.99 -24.82 13.49
N ALA A 222 5.52 -23.67 12.99
CA ALA A 222 5.62 -22.40 13.71
C ALA A 222 4.66 -22.43 14.91
N ALA A 223 5.19 -22.47 16.15
CA ALA A 223 4.44 -22.62 17.38
C ALA A 223 4.20 -21.27 18.09
N GLY A 224 5.06 -20.29 17.87
CA GLY A 224 4.94 -18.98 18.50
C GLY A 224 5.98 -17.98 18.03
N VAL A 225 6.08 -16.86 18.74
CA VAL A 225 7.11 -15.83 18.53
C VAL A 225 7.63 -15.31 19.86
N SER A 226 8.90 -14.86 19.91
CA SER A 226 9.43 -14.05 21.01
C SER A 226 9.46 -12.58 20.60
N PHE A 227 9.11 -11.66 21.53
CA PHE A 227 9.09 -10.19 21.33
C PHE A 227 9.26 -9.44 22.63
#